data_7bf98071a1d152425c92f416cd4db8fe
#
_entry.id   7bf98071a1d152425c92f416cd4db8fe
#
_cell.length_a   1.000
_cell.length_b   1.000
_cell.length_c   1.000
_cell.angle_alpha   90.00
_cell.angle_beta   90.00
_cell.angle_gamma   90.00
#
_symmetry.space_group_name_H-M   'P 1'
#
loop_
_entity.id
_entity.type
_entity.pdbx_description
1 polymer ?
#
loop_
_entity_poly.entity_id
_entity_poly.type
_entity_poly.pdbx_seq_one_letter_code
_entity_poly.pdbx_strand_id
1 'polypeptide(L)'
;MSSGASANGLRYDCVVIGGGHNGLVCAAYLARGGRSVLVLEAAEEVGGAAVTREFAPGFRVSACAHLLHSMSGAMIEDLRLGDHGLAFVDQEMLTVALSADGEPLVLGATGRAVGGPGAGGAAGAGSAGGASAHMGYLHLLNRLAAALRPMLDGVPPRLGTNAWGDRRALLQLAWQIRRLGRHDMRELLRIGGMNVYDLLHDNFDSPLLRGALGFDAVLGTNLGPRSPGSVFTLLYRLAGAVAAPGKVECGRLGRPLLQPRGGLGAVSRALASAAVAAGAKIRTGTAVECIVVRAHRAAGVQLTSGEIISADTVISNVDPKATFLRLLGAEYLDAGFTRRVSNLRTRGLAAKLHLALDRLPLFTGLTEDLLGNRLLIAPSLDYVERAFNHSKYGEFSAAPAIEITLPTVNDAALAPAGRHVLSAVVQYAPYNLKNGWEGQRREFADIVVDTMERYAPGLRKSVIATQLLAPPDLEREFRITGGHWHHAELAFDQFFMMRPVPGAAQYQTPVDGLYLCGAGCHPGGGVMGIAGRNAARQVLGQAA
;
A
#
# COMPACT_ATOMS: atom_id res chain seq x y z
N MET A 1 -1.90 -56.05 -16.59
CA MET A 1 -2.71 -55.09 -17.36
C MET A 1 -3.64 -54.40 -16.39
N SER A 2 -3.22 -53.28 -15.85
CA SER A 2 -4.07 -52.40 -15.05
C SER A 2 -4.11 -51.06 -15.79
N SER A 3 -5.26 -50.79 -16.39
CA SER A 3 -5.60 -49.55 -17.07
C SER A 3 -5.50 -48.41 -16.08
N GLY A 4 -4.45 -47.58 -16.23
CA GLY A 4 -4.34 -46.30 -15.54
C GLY A 4 -5.52 -45.42 -15.96
N ALA A 5 -6.47 -45.23 -15.07
CA ALA A 5 -7.48 -44.18 -15.22
C ALA A 5 -6.74 -42.83 -15.29
N SER A 6 -6.71 -42.26 -16.48
CA SER A 6 -6.30 -40.87 -16.74
C SER A 6 -7.26 -39.98 -15.93
N ALA A 7 -6.79 -39.52 -14.76
CA ALA A 7 -7.43 -38.43 -14.08
C ALA A 7 -7.26 -37.19 -14.98
N ASN A 8 -8.30 -36.91 -15.78
CA ASN A 8 -8.41 -35.66 -16.55
C ASN A 8 -8.58 -34.49 -15.57
N GLY A 9 -7.51 -34.18 -14.79
CA GLY A 9 -7.44 -33.00 -13.97
C GLY A 9 -7.42 -31.76 -14.87
N LEU A 10 -8.14 -30.73 -14.46
CA LEU A 10 -8.14 -29.42 -15.13
C LEU A 10 -6.70 -28.95 -15.29
N ARG A 11 -6.27 -28.65 -16.52
CA ARG A 11 -4.95 -28.13 -16.83
C ARG A 11 -5.06 -26.71 -17.36
N TYR A 12 -4.19 -25.85 -16.89
CA TYR A 12 -4.06 -24.45 -17.31
C TYR A 12 -2.60 -24.16 -17.68
N ASP A 13 -2.37 -23.14 -18.53
CA ASP A 13 -1.02 -22.65 -18.74
C ASP A 13 -0.50 -21.97 -17.45
N CYS A 14 -1.39 -21.21 -16.78
CA CYS A 14 -1.05 -20.46 -15.58
C CYS A 14 -2.10 -20.61 -14.48
N VAL A 15 -1.63 -20.88 -13.26
CA VAL A 15 -2.47 -20.78 -12.04
C VAL A 15 -1.94 -19.64 -11.17
N VAL A 16 -2.82 -18.70 -10.80
CA VAL A 16 -2.50 -17.58 -9.90
C VAL A 16 -3.10 -17.87 -8.53
N ILE A 17 -2.25 -17.94 -7.50
CA ILE A 17 -2.65 -18.16 -6.11
C ILE A 17 -2.90 -16.81 -5.44
N GLY A 18 -4.17 -16.52 -5.10
CA GLY A 18 -4.63 -15.28 -4.46
C GLY A 18 -5.15 -14.24 -5.44
N GLY A 19 -6.43 -13.90 -5.29
CA GLY A 19 -7.18 -12.90 -6.07
C GLY A 19 -7.05 -11.46 -5.54
N GLY A 20 -5.94 -11.09 -4.90
CA GLY A 20 -5.65 -9.70 -4.56
C GLY A 20 -5.35 -8.88 -5.82
N HIS A 21 -5.34 -7.54 -5.71
CA HIS A 21 -5.20 -6.64 -6.86
C HIS A 21 -4.02 -6.95 -7.79
N ASN A 22 -2.85 -7.34 -7.27
CA ASN A 22 -1.70 -7.72 -8.10
C ASN A 22 -1.92 -9.05 -8.84
N GLY A 23 -2.54 -10.05 -8.18
CA GLY A 23 -2.90 -11.32 -8.80
C GLY A 23 -3.90 -11.15 -9.94
N LEU A 24 -4.92 -10.29 -9.74
CA LEU A 24 -5.91 -9.95 -10.76
C LEU A 24 -5.29 -9.20 -11.95
N VAL A 25 -4.40 -8.25 -11.70
CA VAL A 25 -3.61 -7.57 -12.75
C VAL A 25 -2.77 -8.58 -13.52
N CYS A 26 -2.04 -9.47 -12.81
CA CYS A 26 -1.23 -10.52 -13.44
C CYS A 26 -2.08 -11.41 -14.34
N ALA A 27 -3.22 -11.88 -13.84
CA ALA A 27 -4.16 -12.72 -14.58
C ALA A 27 -4.70 -12.04 -15.84
N ALA A 28 -5.07 -10.74 -15.75
CA ALA A 28 -5.53 -9.97 -16.89
C ALA A 28 -4.48 -9.87 -18.00
N TYR A 29 -3.23 -9.54 -17.66
CA TYR A 29 -2.14 -9.46 -18.64
C TYR A 29 -1.76 -10.82 -19.24
N LEU A 30 -1.76 -11.89 -18.45
CA LEU A 30 -1.48 -13.24 -18.93
C LEU A 30 -2.57 -13.72 -19.90
N ALA A 31 -3.84 -13.52 -19.57
CA ALA A 31 -4.97 -13.89 -20.42
C ALA A 31 -4.97 -13.09 -21.72
N ARG A 32 -4.69 -11.77 -21.68
CA ARG A 32 -4.48 -10.94 -22.90
C ARG A 32 -3.29 -11.41 -23.74
N GLY A 33 -2.29 -12.01 -23.09
CA GLY A 33 -1.16 -12.66 -23.75
C GLY A 33 -1.45 -14.07 -24.29
N GLY A 34 -2.72 -14.49 -24.32
CA GLY A 34 -3.17 -15.75 -24.90
C GLY A 34 -2.99 -16.99 -24.01
N ARG A 35 -2.70 -16.80 -22.70
CA ARG A 35 -2.57 -17.91 -21.76
C ARG A 35 -3.93 -18.30 -21.17
N SER A 36 -4.17 -19.59 -20.99
CA SER A 36 -5.26 -20.09 -20.18
C SER A 36 -4.93 -19.88 -18.69
N VAL A 37 -5.70 -19.04 -18.00
CA VAL A 37 -5.40 -18.60 -16.63
C VAL A 37 -6.51 -18.96 -15.67
N LEU A 38 -6.14 -19.54 -14.51
CA LEU A 38 -7.05 -19.75 -13.38
C LEU A 38 -6.53 -18.97 -12.16
N VAL A 39 -7.37 -18.11 -11.59
CA VAL A 39 -7.13 -17.46 -10.30
C VAL A 39 -7.85 -18.25 -9.21
N LEU A 40 -7.15 -18.57 -8.14
CA LEU A 40 -7.68 -19.27 -6.96
C LEU A 40 -7.65 -18.32 -5.77
N GLU A 41 -8.82 -17.94 -5.27
CA GLU A 41 -8.97 -17.07 -4.10
C GLU A 41 -9.61 -17.85 -2.95
N ALA A 42 -8.97 -17.76 -1.80
CA ALA A 42 -9.42 -18.49 -0.62
C ALA A 42 -10.64 -17.86 0.07
N ALA A 43 -10.85 -16.55 -0.09
CA ALA A 43 -12.03 -15.85 0.40
C ALA A 43 -13.21 -16.00 -0.58
N GLU A 44 -14.43 -15.70 -0.11
CA GLU A 44 -15.63 -15.69 -0.94
C GLU A 44 -15.65 -14.56 -1.98
N GLU A 45 -14.83 -13.53 -1.78
CA GLU A 45 -14.67 -12.39 -2.69
C GLU A 45 -13.20 -12.11 -2.99
N VAL A 46 -12.93 -11.59 -4.19
CA VAL A 46 -11.61 -11.15 -4.61
C VAL A 46 -11.24 -9.79 -4.01
N GLY A 47 -9.93 -9.50 -3.96
CA GLY A 47 -9.42 -8.18 -3.61
C GLY A 47 -8.34 -8.19 -2.53
N GLY A 48 -8.25 -9.23 -1.71
CA GLY A 48 -7.29 -9.30 -0.61
C GLY A 48 -7.47 -8.13 0.36
N ALA A 49 -6.43 -7.29 0.55
CA ALA A 49 -6.49 -6.09 1.38
C ALA A 49 -7.25 -4.91 0.72
N ALA A 50 -7.60 -4.99 -0.56
CA ALA A 50 -8.35 -3.96 -1.29
C ALA A 50 -9.82 -4.39 -1.49
N VAL A 51 -10.53 -4.62 -0.40
CA VAL A 51 -11.95 -5.00 -0.36
C VAL A 51 -12.79 -3.96 0.36
N THR A 52 -14.07 -3.87 -0.01
CA THR A 52 -15.08 -3.08 0.72
C THR A 52 -16.03 -4.06 1.39
N ARG A 53 -16.07 -4.06 2.71
CA ARG A 53 -16.88 -4.99 3.52
C ARG A 53 -17.86 -4.24 4.41
N GLU A 54 -18.94 -4.92 4.75
CA GLU A 54 -19.83 -4.50 5.83
C GLU A 54 -19.19 -4.86 7.17
N PHE A 55 -19.07 -3.86 8.07
CA PHE A 55 -18.51 -4.03 9.42
C PHE A 55 -19.55 -3.86 10.52
N ALA A 56 -20.68 -3.24 10.19
CA ALA A 56 -21.88 -3.14 11.00
C ALA A 56 -23.10 -3.12 10.06
N PRO A 57 -24.30 -3.53 10.48
CA PRO A 57 -25.48 -3.65 9.61
C PRO A 57 -25.74 -2.41 8.76
N GLY A 58 -25.57 -2.53 7.43
CA GLY A 58 -25.71 -1.45 6.45
C GLY A 58 -24.52 -0.51 6.31
N PHE A 59 -23.47 -0.63 7.13
CA PHE A 59 -22.27 0.21 7.07
C PHE A 59 -21.13 -0.51 6.38
N ARG A 60 -20.69 0.01 5.24
CA ARG A 60 -19.65 -0.56 4.40
C ARG A 60 -18.40 0.34 4.37
N VAL A 61 -17.23 -0.28 4.36
CA VAL A 61 -15.95 0.42 4.41
C VAL A 61 -14.87 -0.32 3.63
N SER A 62 -13.88 0.42 3.14
CA SER A 62 -12.61 -0.15 2.67
C SER A 62 -11.87 -0.75 3.86
N ALA A 63 -11.89 -2.08 3.98
CA ALA A 63 -11.56 -2.77 5.22
C ALA A 63 -10.08 -2.66 5.64
N CYS A 64 -9.14 -2.59 4.70
CA CYS A 64 -7.71 -2.43 4.99
C CYS A 64 -7.13 -1.24 4.22
N ALA A 65 -6.86 -1.35 2.92
CA ALA A 65 -6.47 -0.22 2.09
C ALA A 65 -7.66 0.72 1.90
N HIS A 66 -7.50 2.04 2.11
CA HIS A 66 -8.63 2.97 2.01
C HIS A 66 -8.40 4.17 1.08
N LEU A 67 -7.19 4.38 0.59
CA LEU A 67 -6.86 5.42 -0.37
C LEU A 67 -6.13 4.83 -1.58
N LEU A 68 -6.44 5.33 -2.76
CA LEU A 68 -5.78 4.95 -4.00
C LEU A 68 -4.87 6.11 -4.46
N HIS A 69 -3.57 5.97 -4.23
CA HIS A 69 -2.59 7.01 -4.58
C HIS A 69 -1.49 6.53 -5.54
N SER A 70 -1.32 5.24 -5.70
CA SER A 70 -0.15 4.68 -6.39
C SER A 70 -0.47 3.91 -7.67
N MET A 71 -1.75 3.63 -7.98
CA MET A 71 -2.13 2.97 -9.23
C MET A 71 -1.94 3.91 -10.42
N SER A 72 -1.22 3.45 -11.42
CA SER A 72 -0.92 4.23 -12.62
C SER A 72 -2.18 4.46 -13.46
N GLY A 73 -2.42 5.71 -13.90
CA GLY A 73 -3.49 6.02 -14.88
C GLY A 73 -3.35 5.21 -16.16
N ALA A 74 -2.12 5.02 -16.64
CA ALA A 74 -1.84 4.19 -17.80
C ALA A 74 -2.29 2.73 -17.61
N MET A 75 -2.23 2.17 -16.39
CA MET A 75 -2.76 0.83 -16.11
C MET A 75 -4.29 0.82 -16.09
N ILE A 76 -4.93 1.86 -15.55
CA ILE A 76 -6.38 2.02 -15.56
C ILE A 76 -6.89 2.07 -17.00
N GLU A 77 -6.22 2.83 -17.85
CA GLU A 77 -6.53 2.96 -19.28
C GLU A 77 -6.23 1.67 -20.06
N ASP A 78 -5.06 1.06 -19.87
CA ASP A 78 -4.65 -0.15 -20.57
C ASP A 78 -5.59 -1.34 -20.27
N LEU A 79 -6.01 -1.50 -19.03
CA LEU A 79 -6.97 -2.52 -18.62
C LEU A 79 -8.44 -2.06 -18.80
N ARG A 80 -8.68 -0.83 -19.28
CA ARG A 80 -10.00 -0.26 -19.53
C ARG A 80 -10.93 -0.38 -18.33
N LEU A 81 -10.39 -0.11 -17.11
CA LEU A 81 -11.12 -0.36 -15.87
C LEU A 81 -12.42 0.42 -15.74
N GLY A 82 -12.55 1.56 -16.43
CA GLY A 82 -13.80 2.32 -16.55
C GLY A 82 -14.93 1.49 -17.19
N ASP A 83 -14.62 0.74 -18.25
CA ASP A 83 -15.60 -0.15 -18.92
C ASP A 83 -16.00 -1.33 -18.02
N HIS A 84 -15.20 -1.62 -17.00
CA HIS A 84 -15.43 -2.65 -16.01
C HIS A 84 -16.03 -2.12 -14.69
N GLY A 85 -16.58 -0.88 -14.73
CA GLY A 85 -17.33 -0.28 -13.63
C GLY A 85 -16.47 0.47 -12.59
N LEU A 86 -15.20 0.75 -12.86
CA LEU A 86 -14.41 1.62 -12.00
C LEU A 86 -14.77 3.08 -12.26
N ALA A 87 -15.39 3.71 -11.28
CA ALA A 87 -15.66 5.13 -11.26
C ALA A 87 -15.03 5.79 -10.04
N PHE A 88 -14.67 7.05 -10.18
CA PHE A 88 -14.11 7.85 -9.09
C PHE A 88 -15.09 8.95 -8.66
N VAL A 89 -14.88 9.45 -7.46
CA VAL A 89 -15.48 10.70 -7.01
C VAL A 89 -14.81 11.85 -7.77
N ASP A 90 -15.60 12.83 -8.22
CA ASP A 90 -15.12 13.90 -9.10
C ASP A 90 -14.19 14.90 -8.39
N GLN A 91 -14.23 14.93 -7.06
CA GLN A 91 -13.43 15.85 -6.26
C GLN A 91 -12.05 15.28 -5.95
N GLU A 92 -11.00 16.08 -6.20
CA GLU A 92 -9.64 15.78 -5.73
C GLU A 92 -9.60 15.82 -4.20
N MET A 93 -9.12 14.75 -3.59
CA MET A 93 -8.96 14.68 -2.15
C MET A 93 -7.68 15.39 -1.71
N LEU A 94 -7.83 16.42 -0.89
CA LEU A 94 -6.76 17.15 -0.23
C LEU A 94 -6.28 16.41 1.02
N THR A 95 -5.15 16.85 1.59
CA THR A 95 -4.72 16.44 2.93
C THR A 95 -4.92 17.61 3.89
N VAL A 96 -5.61 17.38 4.99
CA VAL A 96 -5.88 18.37 6.02
C VAL A 96 -5.22 17.92 7.32
N ALA A 97 -4.21 18.64 7.77
CA ALA A 97 -3.62 18.44 9.09
C ALA A 97 -4.48 19.17 10.13
N LEU A 98 -5.08 18.40 11.04
CA LEU A 98 -5.99 18.91 12.05
C LEU A 98 -5.21 19.56 13.20
N SER A 99 -5.75 20.66 13.74
CA SER A 99 -5.28 21.32 14.95
C SER A 99 -6.38 21.23 16.03
N ALA A 100 -5.99 20.97 17.27
CA ALA A 100 -6.95 20.95 18.40
C ALA A 100 -7.31 22.37 18.85
N ASP A 101 -6.35 23.29 18.80
CA ASP A 101 -6.44 24.62 19.40
C ASP A 101 -6.35 25.76 18.37
N GLY A 102 -6.31 25.45 17.08
CA GLY A 102 -6.08 26.44 16.03
C GLY A 102 -6.70 26.05 14.69
N GLU A 103 -6.35 26.82 13.66
CA GLU A 103 -6.80 26.54 12.32
C GLU A 103 -6.11 25.28 11.74
N PRO A 104 -6.83 24.40 11.06
CA PRO A 104 -6.25 23.26 10.34
C PRO A 104 -5.41 23.75 9.15
N LEU A 105 -4.38 22.98 8.81
CA LEU A 105 -3.54 23.23 7.65
C LEU A 105 -4.03 22.41 6.47
N VAL A 106 -4.55 23.06 5.43
CA VAL A 106 -4.97 22.42 4.19
C VAL A 106 -3.78 22.35 3.22
N LEU A 107 -3.38 21.15 2.89
CA LEU A 107 -2.34 20.86 1.89
C LEU A 107 -3.03 20.54 0.56
N GLY A 108 -3.06 21.53 -0.32
CA GLY A 108 -3.60 21.36 -1.67
C GLY A 108 -2.72 20.47 -2.55
N ALA A 109 -3.25 20.07 -3.69
CA ALA A 109 -2.49 19.38 -4.73
C ALA A 109 -1.28 20.20 -5.21
N THR A 110 -1.27 21.52 -4.98
CA THR A 110 -0.17 22.43 -5.30
C THR A 110 0.89 22.52 -4.21
N GLY A 111 0.76 21.81 -3.08
CA GLY A 111 1.64 21.99 -1.92
C GLY A 111 1.53 23.37 -1.27
N ARG A 112 0.61 24.21 -1.75
CA ARG A 112 0.29 25.48 -1.12
C ARG A 112 -0.61 25.23 0.08
N ALA A 113 -0.31 25.85 1.21
CA ALA A 113 -1.26 26.03 2.29
C ALA A 113 -2.43 26.86 1.71
N VAL A 114 -3.58 26.27 1.49
CA VAL A 114 -4.79 26.97 1.10
C VAL A 114 -5.45 27.35 2.41
N GLY A 115 -5.29 28.63 2.81
CA GLY A 115 -5.97 29.14 4.01
C GLY A 115 -7.47 29.05 3.83
N GLY A 116 -8.18 28.63 4.91
CA GLY A 116 -9.63 28.70 5.01
C GLY A 116 -10.11 30.17 4.94
N PRO A 117 -11.44 30.42 4.79
CA PRO A 117 -12.02 31.74 4.78
C PRO A 117 -11.81 32.39 6.15
N GLY A 118 -10.79 33.22 6.27
CA GLY A 118 -10.30 33.86 7.49
C GLY A 118 -8.79 34.00 7.54
N ALA A 119 -8.06 33.30 6.69
CA ALA A 119 -6.60 33.30 6.66
C ALA A 119 -5.96 34.61 6.14
N GLY A 120 -6.37 35.72 6.72
CA GLY A 120 -5.66 36.98 6.65
C GLY A 120 -4.46 37.07 7.62
N GLY A 121 -4.07 35.96 8.27
CA GLY A 121 -2.97 36.04 9.19
C GLY A 121 -2.68 34.75 9.89
N ALA A 122 -1.87 33.93 9.36
CA ALA A 122 -0.95 33.00 10.03
C ALA A 122 -0.69 31.67 9.27
N ALA A 123 -0.56 31.65 7.95
CA ALA A 123 0.63 30.96 7.44
C ALA A 123 1.75 31.71 8.13
N GLY A 124 2.44 31.15 9.10
CA GLY A 124 3.48 31.87 9.82
C GLY A 124 4.29 32.70 8.83
N ALA A 125 4.01 34.01 8.79
CA ALA A 125 4.60 34.98 7.92
C ALA A 125 6.02 35.26 8.45
N GLY A 126 6.85 34.22 8.43
CA GLY A 126 8.25 34.39 8.20
C GLY A 126 8.30 34.82 6.73
N SER A 127 8.55 36.09 6.50
CA SER A 127 8.93 36.80 5.29
C SER A 127 8.51 36.10 3.97
N ALA A 128 8.10 36.85 2.96
CA ALA A 128 7.79 36.37 1.60
C ALA A 128 8.88 35.40 1.04
N GLY A 129 10.10 35.43 1.56
CA GLY A 129 11.19 34.52 1.30
C GLY A 129 10.97 33.09 1.84
N GLY A 130 10.32 32.92 2.98
CA GLY A 130 10.11 31.59 3.58
C GLY A 130 9.12 30.74 2.81
N ALA A 131 7.99 31.28 2.36
CA ALA A 131 7.01 30.55 1.55
C ALA A 131 7.61 30.11 0.20
N SER A 132 8.47 30.94 -0.40
CA SER A 132 9.18 30.62 -1.64
C SER A 132 10.21 29.51 -1.44
N ALA A 133 10.94 29.48 -0.32
CA ALA A 133 11.91 28.44 0.00
C ALA A 133 11.22 27.09 0.25
N HIS A 134 10.09 27.06 0.98
CA HIS A 134 9.30 25.85 1.22
C HIS A 134 8.81 25.23 -0.10
N MET A 135 8.28 26.04 -1.01
CA MET A 135 7.86 25.58 -2.33
C MET A 135 9.03 25.02 -3.14
N GLY A 136 10.19 25.71 -3.09
CA GLY A 136 11.42 25.26 -3.74
C GLY A 136 11.84 23.86 -3.30
N TYR A 137 11.73 23.56 -2.00
CA TYR A 137 12.09 22.25 -1.46
C TYR A 137 11.08 21.16 -1.81
N LEU A 138 9.78 21.45 -1.79
CA LEU A 138 8.75 20.50 -2.27
C LEU A 138 8.93 20.17 -3.76
N HIS A 139 9.28 21.15 -4.58
CA HIS A 139 9.65 20.92 -5.97
C HIS A 139 10.88 20.02 -6.12
N LEU A 140 11.89 20.19 -5.29
CA LEU A 140 13.04 19.31 -5.26
C LEU A 140 12.63 17.87 -4.96
N LEU A 141 11.87 17.63 -3.87
CA LEU A 141 11.39 16.29 -3.53
C LEU A 141 10.59 15.64 -4.67
N ASN A 142 9.75 16.41 -5.36
CA ASN A 142 9.01 15.92 -6.53
C ASN A 142 9.93 15.56 -7.71
N ARG A 143 10.97 16.37 -8.00
CA ARG A 143 11.95 16.03 -9.04
C ARG A 143 12.73 14.76 -8.70
N LEU A 144 13.13 14.59 -7.44
CA LEU A 144 13.82 13.39 -6.96
C LEU A 144 12.90 12.16 -7.07
N ALA A 145 11.65 12.28 -6.64
CA ALA A 145 10.64 11.23 -6.75
C ALA A 145 10.37 10.83 -8.23
N ALA A 146 10.28 11.83 -9.12
CA ALA A 146 10.09 11.59 -10.54
C ALA A 146 11.27 10.84 -11.18
N ALA A 147 12.50 11.12 -10.75
CA ALA A 147 13.68 10.40 -11.20
C ALA A 147 13.73 8.96 -10.70
N LEU A 148 13.11 8.67 -9.54
CA LEU A 148 13.01 7.32 -8.98
C LEU A 148 11.82 6.53 -9.55
N ARG A 149 10.84 7.17 -10.16
CA ARG A 149 9.62 6.51 -10.68
C ARG A 149 9.92 5.37 -11.65
N PRO A 150 10.79 5.50 -12.67
CA PRO A 150 11.09 4.40 -13.58
C PRO A 150 11.69 3.18 -12.89
N MET A 151 12.38 3.39 -11.76
CA MET A 151 12.87 2.34 -10.89
C MET A 151 11.73 1.50 -10.29
N LEU A 152 10.60 2.15 -9.92
CA LEU A 152 9.43 1.46 -9.40
C LEU A 152 8.67 0.69 -10.50
N ASP A 153 8.62 1.23 -11.72
CA ASP A 153 7.86 0.64 -12.83
C ASP A 153 8.56 -0.55 -13.50
N GLY A 154 9.89 -0.59 -13.43
CA GLY A 154 10.72 -1.60 -14.10
C GLY A 154 10.91 -2.89 -13.30
N VAL A 155 11.47 -3.90 -13.96
CA VAL A 155 11.99 -5.11 -13.29
C VAL A 155 13.35 -4.78 -12.71
N PRO A 156 13.63 -5.08 -11.43
CA PRO A 156 14.93 -4.79 -10.84
C PRO A 156 16.05 -5.57 -11.54
N PRO A 157 17.19 -4.93 -11.87
CA PRO A 157 18.32 -5.66 -12.45
C PRO A 157 19.00 -6.56 -11.43
N ARG A 158 19.64 -7.63 -11.89
CA ARG A 158 20.54 -8.45 -11.05
C ARG A 158 21.91 -7.81 -11.00
N LEU A 159 22.52 -7.83 -9.82
CA LEU A 159 23.92 -7.46 -9.64
C LEU A 159 24.83 -8.65 -9.94
N GLY A 160 26.02 -8.38 -10.46
CA GLY A 160 27.04 -9.41 -10.72
C GLY A 160 26.71 -10.35 -11.87
N THR A 161 25.77 -10.00 -12.74
CA THR A 161 25.40 -10.78 -13.93
C THR A 161 26.05 -10.23 -15.20
N ASN A 162 26.30 -11.10 -16.16
CA ASN A 162 26.74 -10.73 -17.50
C ASN A 162 25.56 -10.52 -18.47
N ALA A 163 24.32 -10.69 -18.03
CA ALA A 163 23.15 -10.50 -18.87
C ALA A 163 23.03 -9.04 -19.34
N TRP A 164 22.92 -8.86 -20.66
CA TRP A 164 22.87 -7.52 -21.27
C TRP A 164 21.67 -6.70 -20.80
N GLY A 165 20.52 -7.33 -20.57
CA GLY A 165 19.32 -6.67 -20.05
C GLY A 165 19.54 -6.02 -18.69
N ASP A 166 20.19 -6.76 -17.76
CA ASP A 166 20.50 -6.24 -16.42
C ASP A 166 21.48 -5.07 -16.46
N ARG A 167 22.54 -5.20 -17.30
CA ARG A 167 23.51 -4.11 -17.50
C ARG A 167 22.87 -2.87 -18.09
N ARG A 168 21.98 -3.03 -19.08
CA ARG A 168 21.22 -1.93 -19.68
C ARG A 168 20.33 -1.24 -18.65
N ALA A 169 19.62 -2.00 -17.82
CA ALA A 169 18.78 -1.45 -16.76
C ALA A 169 19.58 -0.64 -15.73
N LEU A 170 20.77 -1.13 -15.32
CA LEU A 170 21.70 -0.40 -14.45
C LEU A 170 22.20 0.89 -15.10
N LEU A 171 22.57 0.86 -16.38
CA LEU A 171 23.01 2.03 -17.12
C LEU A 171 21.87 3.06 -17.27
N GLN A 172 20.65 2.61 -17.53
CA GLN A 172 19.47 3.48 -17.58
C GLN A 172 19.21 4.17 -16.23
N LEU A 173 19.29 3.42 -15.13
CA LEU A 173 19.16 3.99 -13.78
C LEU A 173 20.25 5.02 -13.49
N ALA A 174 21.50 4.69 -13.77
CA ALA A 174 22.63 5.61 -13.61
C ALA A 174 22.44 6.89 -14.44
N TRP A 175 21.98 6.73 -15.68
CA TRP A 175 21.67 7.85 -16.58
C TRP A 175 20.55 8.75 -16.05
N GLN A 176 19.48 8.16 -15.52
CA GLN A 176 18.36 8.91 -14.93
C GLN A 176 18.82 9.75 -13.73
N ILE A 177 19.62 9.14 -12.83
CA ILE A 177 20.20 9.84 -11.69
C ILE A 177 21.16 10.94 -12.19
N ARG A 178 21.96 10.66 -13.21
CA ARG A 178 22.90 11.64 -13.80
C ARG A 178 22.17 12.84 -14.44
N ARG A 179 20.97 12.60 -15.01
CA ARG A 179 20.13 13.68 -15.60
C ARG A 179 19.53 14.64 -14.60
N LEU A 180 19.48 14.30 -13.31
CA LEU A 180 19.11 15.24 -12.25
C LEU A 180 20.06 16.46 -12.19
N GLY A 181 21.25 16.36 -12.77
CA GLY A 181 22.29 17.36 -12.63
C GLY A 181 23.07 17.22 -11.34
N ARG A 182 24.15 18.01 -11.24
CA ARG A 182 25.11 17.86 -10.13
C ARG A 182 24.51 18.16 -8.76
N HIS A 183 23.65 19.17 -8.68
CA HIS A 183 23.04 19.62 -7.41
C HIS A 183 22.05 18.58 -6.89
N ASP A 184 21.02 18.26 -7.67
CA ASP A 184 19.93 17.36 -7.23
C ASP A 184 20.43 15.93 -7.04
N MET A 185 21.42 15.46 -7.83
CA MET A 185 22.07 14.16 -7.60
C MET A 185 22.79 14.09 -6.25
N ARG A 186 23.54 15.14 -5.89
CA ARG A 186 24.19 15.20 -4.57
C ARG A 186 23.18 15.22 -3.44
N GLU A 187 22.10 15.98 -3.63
CA GLU A 187 21.03 16.06 -2.64
C GLU A 187 20.33 14.71 -2.47
N LEU A 188 20.00 14.01 -3.55
CA LEU A 188 19.44 12.65 -3.49
C LEU A 188 20.33 11.69 -2.69
N LEU A 189 21.64 11.73 -2.93
CA LEU A 189 22.59 10.89 -2.19
C LEU A 189 22.72 11.29 -0.72
N ARG A 190 22.62 12.59 -0.43
CA ARG A 190 22.66 13.12 0.95
C ARG A 190 21.46 12.68 1.75
N ILE A 191 20.24 12.88 1.19
CA ILE A 191 19.00 12.70 1.94
C ILE A 191 18.48 11.26 1.91
N GLY A 192 18.91 10.44 0.95
CA GLY A 192 18.35 9.10 0.74
C GLY A 192 18.39 8.20 1.97
N GLY A 193 19.45 8.29 2.77
CA GLY A 193 19.61 7.55 4.02
C GLY A 193 19.22 8.32 5.28
N MET A 194 18.86 9.60 5.16
CA MET A 194 18.54 10.46 6.31
C MET A 194 17.23 10.04 6.99
N ASN A 195 17.06 10.49 8.22
CA ASN A 195 15.79 10.52 8.90
C ASN A 195 14.98 11.74 8.46
N VAL A 196 13.64 11.59 8.43
CA VAL A 196 12.75 12.66 7.98
C VAL A 196 12.63 13.79 9.01
N TYR A 197 12.95 13.53 10.26
CA TYR A 197 12.92 14.53 11.33
C TYR A 197 13.88 15.67 11.02
N ASP A 198 15.16 15.37 10.81
CA ASP A 198 16.20 16.38 10.52
C ASP A 198 15.91 17.06 9.18
N LEU A 199 15.54 16.28 8.15
CA LEU A 199 15.20 16.83 6.85
C LEU A 199 14.11 17.90 6.91
N LEU A 200 13.02 17.63 7.62
CA LEU A 200 11.89 18.56 7.70
C LEU A 200 12.17 19.72 8.67
N HIS A 201 12.99 19.51 9.69
CA HIS A 201 13.44 20.58 10.57
C HIS A 201 14.31 21.61 9.84
N ASP A 202 15.19 21.16 8.96
CA ASP A 202 16.09 22.03 8.19
C ASP A 202 15.33 22.90 7.16
N ASN A 203 14.13 22.47 6.72
CA ASN A 203 13.49 23.08 5.55
C ASN A 203 12.10 23.69 5.81
N PHE A 204 11.50 23.47 6.97
CA PHE A 204 10.14 23.94 7.28
C PHE A 204 10.03 24.42 8.73
N ASP A 205 9.29 25.51 8.98
CA ASP A 205 9.11 26.06 10.33
C ASP A 205 7.82 25.55 11.00
N SER A 206 6.76 25.34 10.23
CA SER A 206 5.44 24.92 10.75
C SER A 206 5.47 23.53 11.37
N PRO A 207 5.20 23.36 12.68
CA PRO A 207 5.14 22.03 13.31
C PRO A 207 4.07 21.12 12.68
N LEU A 208 2.91 21.71 12.32
CA LEU A 208 1.79 20.98 11.73
C LEU A 208 2.12 20.45 10.32
N LEU A 209 2.80 21.27 9.49
CA LEU A 209 3.30 20.85 8.18
C LEU A 209 4.35 19.74 8.31
N ARG A 210 5.31 19.92 9.23
CA ARG A 210 6.32 18.89 9.52
C ARG A 210 5.67 17.59 10.00
N GLY A 211 4.68 17.68 10.88
CA GLY A 211 3.94 16.52 11.37
C GLY A 211 3.22 15.75 10.25
N ALA A 212 2.54 16.44 9.35
CA ALA A 212 1.82 15.85 8.22
C ALA A 212 2.77 15.15 7.23
N LEU A 213 3.87 15.81 6.83
CA LEU A 213 4.88 15.22 5.93
C LEU A 213 5.64 14.07 6.61
N GLY A 214 5.94 14.20 7.90
CA GLY A 214 6.58 13.15 8.68
C GLY A 214 5.70 11.92 8.86
N PHE A 215 4.39 12.10 9.02
CA PHE A 215 3.44 11.00 9.05
C PHE A 215 3.46 10.20 7.73
N ASP A 216 3.48 10.89 6.59
CA ASP A 216 3.57 10.26 5.27
C ASP A 216 4.86 9.45 5.08
N ALA A 217 5.95 9.91 5.68
CA ALA A 217 7.24 9.21 5.63
C ALA A 217 7.27 7.89 6.41
N VAL A 218 6.42 7.74 7.43
CA VAL A 218 6.44 6.58 8.32
C VAL A 218 5.19 5.71 8.23
N LEU A 219 4.20 6.10 7.44
CA LEU A 219 2.91 5.40 7.36
C LEU A 219 3.06 3.94 6.94
N GLY A 220 2.61 3.03 7.81
CA GLY A 220 2.64 1.59 7.59
C GLY A 220 4.02 0.95 7.68
N THR A 221 5.03 1.68 8.16
CA THR A 221 6.38 1.16 8.37
C THR A 221 6.71 1.01 9.85
N ASN A 222 7.72 0.23 10.16
CA ASN A 222 8.27 0.11 11.53
C ASN A 222 9.39 1.15 11.76
N LEU A 223 9.10 2.41 11.39
CA LEU A 223 10.00 3.55 11.52
C LEU A 223 9.29 4.69 12.26
N GLY A 224 10.05 5.42 13.07
CA GLY A 224 9.67 6.76 13.55
C GLY A 224 10.31 7.85 12.70
N PRO A 225 9.91 9.12 12.84
CA PRO A 225 10.51 10.24 12.12
C PRO A 225 12.04 10.35 12.28
N ARG A 226 12.59 9.96 13.42
CA ARG A 226 14.05 9.95 13.71
C ARG A 226 14.74 8.66 13.24
N SER A 227 14.03 7.71 12.66
CA SER A 227 14.64 6.49 12.16
C SER A 227 15.37 6.74 10.84
N PRO A 228 16.63 6.25 10.69
CA PRO A 228 17.34 6.30 9.41
C PRO A 228 16.53 5.67 8.29
N GLY A 229 16.56 6.26 7.10
CA GLY A 229 15.82 5.77 5.93
C GLY A 229 14.35 6.19 5.86
N SER A 230 13.82 6.95 6.83
CA SER A 230 12.44 7.45 6.74
C SER A 230 12.24 8.50 5.62
N VAL A 231 13.29 9.17 5.16
CA VAL A 231 13.23 9.98 3.94
C VAL A 231 13.06 9.09 2.70
N PHE A 232 13.68 7.94 2.67
CA PHE A 232 13.51 6.99 1.57
C PHE A 232 12.05 6.54 1.41
N THR A 233 11.36 6.24 2.52
CA THR A 233 9.93 5.88 2.47
C THR A 233 9.05 7.04 2.03
N LEU A 234 9.38 8.28 2.38
CA LEU A 234 8.73 9.48 1.83
C LEU A 234 8.93 9.57 0.30
N LEU A 235 10.16 9.45 -0.18
CA LEU A 235 10.47 9.48 -1.62
C LEU A 235 9.79 8.33 -2.37
N TYR A 236 9.73 7.14 -1.80
CA TYR A 236 9.01 5.99 -2.35
C TYR A 236 7.52 6.31 -2.52
N ARG A 237 6.87 6.86 -1.48
CA ARG A 237 5.45 7.24 -1.52
C ARG A 237 5.21 8.32 -2.59
N LEU A 238 6.02 9.35 -2.64
CA LEU A 238 5.95 10.41 -3.65
C LEU A 238 6.18 9.84 -5.07
N ALA A 239 7.19 8.99 -5.26
CA ALA A 239 7.45 8.35 -6.55
C ALA A 239 6.28 7.46 -7.00
N GLY A 240 5.64 6.74 -6.07
CA GLY A 240 4.42 5.97 -6.35
C GLY A 240 3.27 6.86 -6.84
N ALA A 241 3.20 8.08 -6.35
CA ALA A 241 2.16 9.05 -6.67
C ALA A 241 2.47 9.92 -7.91
N VAL A 242 3.70 9.92 -8.47
CA VAL A 242 4.05 10.71 -9.67
C VAL A 242 3.36 10.15 -10.92
N ALA A 243 2.83 11.01 -11.77
CA ALA A 243 2.37 10.67 -13.12
C ALA A 243 3.54 10.18 -14.00
N ALA A 244 3.22 9.54 -15.15
CA ALA A 244 4.22 9.05 -16.09
C ALA A 244 5.30 10.12 -16.43
N PRO A 245 6.54 9.71 -16.79
CA PRO A 245 7.64 10.63 -17.06
C PRO A 245 7.26 11.73 -18.07
N GLY A 246 7.54 12.98 -17.74
CA GLY A 246 7.33 14.15 -18.60
C GLY A 246 6.22 15.11 -18.19
N LYS A 247 5.33 14.74 -17.26
CA LYS A 247 4.28 15.64 -16.73
C LYS A 247 4.43 15.81 -15.22
N VAL A 248 5.47 16.50 -14.79
CA VAL A 248 5.52 17.08 -13.45
C VAL A 248 4.72 18.37 -13.50
N GLU A 249 3.47 18.34 -13.06
CA GLU A 249 2.72 19.57 -12.88
C GLU A 249 3.38 20.40 -11.77
N CYS A 250 3.81 21.57 -12.14
CA CYS A 250 4.51 22.50 -11.27
C CYS A 250 3.61 22.81 -10.04
N GLY A 251 4.11 22.53 -8.83
CA GLY A 251 3.43 22.88 -7.58
C GLY A 251 2.61 21.77 -6.89
N ARG A 252 2.56 20.55 -7.43
CA ARG A 252 1.87 19.42 -6.76
C ARG A 252 2.84 18.51 -6.04
N LEU A 253 2.52 18.14 -4.80
CA LEU A 253 3.20 17.07 -4.07
C LEU A 253 2.50 15.74 -4.40
N GLY A 254 2.98 15.05 -5.44
CA GLY A 254 2.40 13.79 -5.88
C GLY A 254 1.10 13.93 -6.69
N ARG A 255 0.43 12.80 -6.97
CA ARG A 255 -0.90 12.76 -7.57
C ARG A 255 -1.97 13.05 -6.52
N PRO A 256 -3.14 13.58 -6.92
CA PRO A 256 -4.28 13.63 -6.03
C PRO A 256 -4.64 12.23 -5.53
N LEU A 257 -5.07 12.13 -4.29
CA LEU A 257 -5.62 10.92 -3.73
C LEU A 257 -6.96 10.65 -4.39
N LEU A 258 -7.14 9.44 -4.94
CA LEU A 258 -8.36 9.06 -5.62
C LEU A 258 -9.25 8.25 -4.68
N GLN A 259 -10.53 8.57 -4.68
CA GLN A 259 -11.55 7.80 -3.98
C GLN A 259 -12.44 7.07 -5.00
N PRO A 260 -12.33 5.73 -5.10
CA PRO A 260 -13.24 4.95 -5.93
C PRO A 260 -14.65 4.96 -5.33
N ARG A 261 -15.69 5.13 -6.15
CA ARG A 261 -17.09 4.92 -5.75
C ARG A 261 -17.31 3.47 -5.36
N GLY A 262 -17.92 3.22 -4.21
CA GLY A 262 -18.05 1.89 -3.62
C GLY A 262 -16.80 1.40 -2.89
N GLY A 263 -15.84 2.30 -2.60
CA GLY A 263 -14.58 2.02 -1.89
C GLY A 263 -13.56 1.23 -2.69
N LEU A 264 -12.46 0.81 -2.05
CA LEU A 264 -11.34 0.11 -2.72
C LEU A 264 -11.75 -1.25 -3.33
N GLY A 265 -12.81 -1.88 -2.83
CA GLY A 265 -13.36 -3.10 -3.42
C GLY A 265 -13.84 -2.91 -4.86
N ALA A 266 -14.23 -1.69 -5.26
CA ALA A 266 -14.59 -1.39 -6.64
C ALA A 266 -13.39 -1.56 -7.60
N VAL A 267 -12.18 -1.19 -7.17
CA VAL A 267 -10.95 -1.41 -7.94
C VAL A 267 -10.73 -2.91 -8.17
N SER A 268 -10.85 -3.72 -7.13
CA SER A 268 -10.65 -5.17 -7.22
C SER A 268 -11.71 -5.85 -8.09
N ARG A 269 -12.97 -5.42 -7.98
CA ARG A 269 -14.05 -5.93 -8.85
C ARG A 269 -13.82 -5.57 -10.31
N ALA A 270 -13.40 -4.33 -10.60
CA ALA A 270 -13.09 -3.92 -11.96
C ALA A 270 -11.90 -4.70 -12.55
N LEU A 271 -10.85 -4.94 -11.75
CA LEU A 271 -9.72 -5.78 -12.15
C LEU A 271 -10.14 -7.23 -12.41
N ALA A 272 -11.00 -7.80 -11.57
CA ALA A 272 -11.53 -9.15 -11.79
C ALA A 272 -12.38 -9.24 -13.07
N SER A 273 -13.27 -8.25 -13.29
CA SER A 273 -14.06 -8.15 -14.52
C SER A 273 -13.17 -8.03 -15.76
N ALA A 274 -12.12 -7.20 -15.72
CA ALA A 274 -11.15 -7.07 -16.81
C ALA A 274 -10.39 -8.38 -17.07
N ALA A 275 -9.99 -9.10 -16.01
CA ALA A 275 -9.33 -10.40 -16.15
C ALA A 275 -10.25 -11.45 -16.78
N VAL A 276 -11.50 -11.52 -16.35
CA VAL A 276 -12.51 -12.44 -16.91
C VAL A 276 -12.82 -12.09 -18.37
N ALA A 277 -12.98 -10.80 -18.68
CA ALA A 277 -13.21 -10.35 -20.07
C ALA A 277 -12.02 -10.69 -20.99
N ALA A 278 -10.80 -10.76 -20.44
CA ALA A 278 -9.60 -11.21 -21.15
C ALA A 278 -9.51 -12.74 -21.28
N GLY A 279 -10.40 -13.52 -20.65
CA GLY A 279 -10.45 -14.99 -20.72
C GLY A 279 -9.93 -15.73 -19.48
N ALA A 280 -9.54 -15.04 -18.42
CA ALA A 280 -9.16 -15.68 -17.16
C ALA A 280 -10.39 -16.25 -16.43
N LYS A 281 -10.21 -17.36 -15.73
CA LYS A 281 -11.21 -17.92 -14.81
C LYS A 281 -10.84 -17.58 -13.37
N ILE A 282 -11.84 -17.32 -12.55
CA ILE A 282 -11.65 -17.02 -11.11
C ILE A 282 -12.51 -17.99 -10.30
N ARG A 283 -11.92 -18.65 -9.31
CA ARG A 283 -12.61 -19.50 -8.31
C ARG A 283 -12.37 -18.89 -6.94
N THR A 284 -13.42 -18.42 -6.31
CA THR A 284 -13.44 -17.94 -4.91
C THR A 284 -13.80 -19.08 -3.95
N GLY A 285 -13.67 -18.87 -2.64
CA GLY A 285 -13.89 -19.92 -1.63
C GLY A 285 -12.93 -21.11 -1.79
N THR A 286 -11.82 -20.94 -2.52
CA THR A 286 -10.94 -22.03 -2.96
C THR A 286 -9.52 -21.81 -2.45
N ALA A 287 -9.20 -22.39 -1.31
CA ALA A 287 -7.90 -22.26 -0.69
C ALA A 287 -6.90 -23.28 -1.27
N VAL A 288 -5.71 -22.78 -1.64
CA VAL A 288 -4.57 -23.62 -2.00
C VAL A 288 -3.87 -24.09 -0.72
N GLU A 289 -3.61 -25.37 -0.62
CA GLU A 289 -2.88 -26.00 0.49
C GLU A 289 -1.38 -26.03 0.22
N CYS A 290 -0.98 -26.50 -0.97
CA CYS A 290 0.43 -26.53 -1.35
C CYS A 290 0.64 -26.38 -2.87
N ILE A 291 1.87 -26.00 -3.24
CA ILE A 291 2.38 -25.99 -4.61
C ILE A 291 2.94 -27.37 -4.92
N VAL A 292 2.41 -28.01 -5.96
CA VAL A 292 2.88 -29.32 -6.40
C VAL A 292 4.18 -29.17 -7.18
N VAL A 293 5.27 -29.80 -6.70
CA VAL A 293 6.57 -29.81 -7.37
C VAL A 293 6.85 -31.19 -7.94
N ARG A 294 7.25 -31.24 -9.22
CA ARG A 294 7.69 -32.45 -9.92
C ARG A 294 8.99 -32.17 -10.65
N ALA A 295 9.99 -33.01 -10.47
CA ALA A 295 11.31 -32.86 -11.09
C ALA A 295 11.88 -31.43 -10.93
N HIS A 296 11.86 -30.90 -9.70
CA HIS A 296 12.32 -29.53 -9.33
C HIS A 296 11.58 -28.38 -10.02
N ARG A 297 10.39 -28.65 -10.58
CA ARG A 297 9.56 -27.64 -11.23
C ARG A 297 8.17 -27.59 -10.60
N ALA A 298 7.61 -26.40 -10.43
CA ALA A 298 6.21 -26.23 -10.09
C ALA A 298 5.33 -26.77 -11.24
N ALA A 299 4.43 -27.69 -10.92
CA ALA A 299 3.61 -28.42 -11.89
C ALA A 299 2.11 -28.23 -11.65
N GLY A 300 1.74 -27.39 -10.68
CA GLY A 300 0.36 -27.09 -10.31
C GLY A 300 0.21 -26.80 -8.83
N VAL A 301 -1.01 -26.94 -8.35
CA VAL A 301 -1.37 -26.71 -6.93
C VAL A 301 -2.31 -27.80 -6.45
N GLN A 302 -2.26 -28.09 -5.15
CA GLN A 302 -3.26 -28.89 -4.45
C GLN A 302 -4.14 -27.96 -3.60
N LEU A 303 -5.43 -28.15 -3.67
CA LEU A 303 -6.41 -27.43 -2.87
C LEU A 303 -6.62 -28.12 -1.52
N THR A 304 -7.13 -27.37 -0.55
CA THR A 304 -7.52 -27.92 0.76
C THR A 304 -8.61 -29.01 0.66
N SER A 305 -9.35 -29.04 -0.45
CA SER A 305 -10.29 -30.13 -0.78
C SER A 305 -9.61 -31.43 -1.23
N GLY A 306 -8.31 -31.43 -1.47
CA GLY A 306 -7.55 -32.53 -2.08
C GLY A 306 -7.53 -32.49 -3.61
N GLU A 307 -8.28 -31.63 -4.28
CA GLU A 307 -8.25 -31.45 -5.74
C GLU A 307 -6.86 -30.97 -6.19
N ILE A 308 -6.31 -31.60 -7.23
CA ILE A 308 -5.03 -31.17 -7.85
C ILE A 308 -5.34 -30.49 -9.18
N ILE A 309 -4.84 -29.28 -9.35
CA ILE A 309 -4.94 -28.50 -10.57
C ILE A 309 -3.54 -28.40 -11.19
N SER A 310 -3.38 -28.96 -12.37
CA SER A 310 -2.11 -28.95 -13.09
C SER A 310 -1.91 -27.62 -13.82
N ALA A 311 -0.66 -27.11 -13.81
CA ALA A 311 -0.29 -25.89 -14.51
C ALA A 311 1.16 -25.95 -14.99
N ASP A 312 1.44 -25.29 -16.13
CA ASP A 312 2.80 -25.15 -16.62
C ASP A 312 3.59 -24.08 -15.83
N THR A 313 2.85 -23.11 -15.28
CA THR A 313 3.39 -22.01 -14.45
C THR A 313 2.45 -21.74 -13.27
N VAL A 314 3.01 -21.63 -12.08
CA VAL A 314 2.31 -21.20 -10.85
C VAL A 314 2.81 -19.81 -10.47
N ILE A 315 1.89 -18.88 -10.23
CA ILE A 315 2.21 -17.50 -9.85
C ILE A 315 1.58 -17.22 -8.47
N SER A 316 2.39 -16.91 -7.48
CA SER A 316 1.90 -16.59 -6.15
C SER A 316 1.74 -15.10 -5.94
N ASN A 317 0.52 -14.69 -5.60
CA ASN A 317 0.20 -13.35 -5.11
C ASN A 317 0.22 -13.27 -3.57
N VAL A 318 0.48 -14.37 -2.90
CA VAL A 318 0.59 -14.49 -1.45
C VAL A 318 1.93 -13.88 -1.00
N ASP A 319 2.05 -13.52 0.26
CA ASP A 319 3.31 -12.99 0.78
C ASP A 319 4.46 -14.03 0.68
N PRO A 320 5.72 -13.56 0.61
CA PRO A 320 6.86 -14.46 0.37
C PRO A 320 7.06 -15.52 1.44
N LYS A 321 6.80 -15.22 2.74
CA LYS A 321 6.94 -16.23 3.79
C LYS A 321 5.91 -17.34 3.63
N ALA A 322 4.66 -16.97 3.43
CA ALA A 322 3.59 -17.94 3.20
C ALA A 322 3.85 -18.75 1.90
N THR A 323 4.30 -18.09 0.83
CA THR A 323 4.61 -18.77 -0.43
C THR A 323 5.73 -19.81 -0.26
N PHE A 324 6.86 -19.41 0.28
CA PHE A 324 8.06 -20.26 0.30
C PHE A 324 8.08 -21.26 1.47
N LEU A 325 7.61 -20.85 2.66
CA LEU A 325 7.75 -21.68 3.85
C LEU A 325 6.51 -22.55 4.14
N ARG A 326 5.35 -22.18 3.61
CA ARG A 326 4.10 -22.91 3.84
C ARG A 326 3.59 -23.58 2.57
N LEU A 327 3.39 -22.84 1.47
CA LEU A 327 2.78 -23.39 0.25
C LEU A 327 3.77 -24.23 -0.56
N LEU A 328 5.03 -23.83 -0.64
CA LEU A 328 6.06 -24.57 -1.37
C LEU A 328 6.72 -25.64 -0.49
N GLY A 329 7.16 -25.28 0.71
CA GLY A 329 7.99 -26.09 1.58
C GLY A 329 9.49 -25.75 1.48
N ALA A 330 10.18 -25.73 2.63
CA ALA A 330 11.58 -25.37 2.71
C ALA A 330 12.52 -26.41 2.07
N GLU A 331 12.05 -27.65 1.91
CA GLU A 331 12.78 -28.78 1.31
C GLU A 331 13.13 -28.57 -0.17
N TYR A 332 12.43 -27.65 -0.86
CA TYR A 332 12.70 -27.31 -2.26
C TYR A 332 13.66 -26.12 -2.42
N LEU A 333 14.19 -25.59 -1.32
CA LEU A 333 14.98 -24.36 -1.30
C LEU A 333 16.35 -24.61 -0.66
N ASP A 334 17.38 -23.87 -1.10
CA ASP A 334 18.65 -23.86 -0.40
C ASP A 334 18.54 -23.21 0.99
N ALA A 335 19.40 -23.63 1.93
CA ALA A 335 19.36 -23.15 3.31
C ALA A 335 19.58 -21.63 3.42
N GLY A 336 20.42 -21.06 2.55
CA GLY A 336 20.70 -19.63 2.53
C GLY A 336 19.48 -18.82 2.07
N PHE A 337 18.77 -19.31 1.04
CA PHE A 337 17.52 -18.68 0.58
C PHE A 337 16.43 -18.79 1.63
N THR A 338 16.23 -19.97 2.21
CA THR A 338 15.27 -20.22 3.29
C THR A 338 15.49 -19.29 4.47
N ARG A 339 16.75 -19.13 4.90
CA ARG A 339 17.11 -18.20 5.97
C ARG A 339 16.78 -16.75 5.62
N ARG A 340 17.07 -16.29 4.40
CA ARG A 340 16.71 -14.93 3.96
C ARG A 340 15.20 -14.69 4.01
N VAL A 341 14.40 -15.65 3.53
CA VAL A 341 12.93 -15.56 3.58
C VAL A 341 12.43 -15.56 5.02
N SER A 342 12.96 -16.43 5.88
CA SER A 342 12.57 -16.50 7.30
C SER A 342 12.85 -15.17 8.03
N ASN A 343 13.95 -14.49 7.67
CA ASN A 343 14.37 -13.23 8.27
C ASN A 343 13.66 -11.99 7.70
N LEU A 344 12.78 -12.12 6.69
CA LEU A 344 11.97 -11.00 6.24
C LEU A 344 11.21 -10.38 7.40
N ARG A 345 11.27 -9.08 7.54
CA ARG A 345 10.50 -8.34 8.53
C ARG A 345 9.09 -8.13 8.02
N THR A 346 8.11 -8.80 8.64
CA THR A 346 6.71 -8.81 8.20
C THR A 346 5.75 -8.38 9.31
N ARG A 347 6.25 -7.92 10.46
CA ARG A 347 5.37 -7.50 11.57
C ARG A 347 4.79 -6.13 11.28
N GLY A 348 3.45 -6.07 11.14
CA GLY A 348 2.71 -4.83 10.96
C GLY A 348 2.73 -3.96 12.21
N LEU A 349 2.60 -2.66 12.00
CA LEU A 349 2.63 -1.65 13.06
C LEU A 349 1.48 -0.63 12.93
N ALA A 350 0.48 -0.92 12.14
CA ALA A 350 -0.68 -0.05 11.97
C ALA A 350 -1.98 -0.84 12.16
N ALA A 351 -2.94 -0.21 12.83
CA ALA A 351 -4.30 -0.73 12.98
C ALA A 351 -5.28 0.02 12.09
N LYS A 352 -6.43 -0.60 11.84
CA LYS A 352 -7.59 0.03 11.20
C LYS A 352 -8.70 0.18 12.23
N LEU A 353 -9.26 1.39 12.32
CA LEU A 353 -10.47 1.64 13.11
C LEU A 353 -11.59 2.06 12.17
N HIS A 354 -12.77 1.45 12.33
CA HIS A 354 -13.98 1.80 11.63
C HIS A 354 -15.06 2.17 12.65
N LEU A 355 -15.72 3.31 12.42
CA LEU A 355 -16.82 3.79 13.24
C LEU A 355 -18.05 3.97 12.35
N ALA A 356 -19.17 3.36 12.77
CA ALA A 356 -20.49 3.71 12.27
C ALA A 356 -21.02 4.90 13.10
N LEU A 357 -21.48 5.95 12.43
CA LEU A 357 -21.86 7.21 13.06
C LEU A 357 -23.32 7.55 12.77
N ASP A 358 -24.03 8.12 13.76
CA ASP A 358 -25.40 8.61 13.59
C ASP A 358 -25.48 9.98 12.89
N ARG A 359 -24.38 10.73 12.86
CA ARG A 359 -24.22 12.04 12.21
C ARG A 359 -22.76 12.30 11.85
N LEU A 360 -22.51 13.30 11.01
CA LEU A 360 -21.14 13.76 10.72
C LEU A 360 -20.50 14.40 11.97
N PRO A 361 -19.24 14.08 12.26
CA PRO A 361 -18.48 14.75 13.30
C PRO A 361 -18.10 16.16 12.86
N LEU A 362 -18.15 17.12 13.79
CA LEU A 362 -17.71 18.49 13.58
C LEU A 362 -16.28 18.64 14.09
N PHE A 363 -15.33 18.71 13.17
CA PHE A 363 -13.92 18.95 13.53
C PHE A 363 -13.69 20.44 13.79
N THR A 364 -12.96 20.75 14.86
CA THR A 364 -12.62 22.13 15.25
C THR A 364 -11.92 22.86 14.10
N GLY A 365 -12.43 24.02 13.74
CA GLY A 365 -11.88 24.88 12.68
C GLY A 365 -12.06 24.34 11.24
N LEU A 366 -12.75 23.20 11.05
CA LEU A 366 -12.96 22.60 9.74
C LEU A 366 -14.38 22.87 9.23
N THR A 367 -14.48 23.31 7.98
CA THR A 367 -15.76 23.48 7.28
C THR A 367 -16.26 22.16 6.70
N GLU A 368 -17.57 22.01 6.48
CA GLU A 368 -18.17 20.75 6.02
C GLU A 368 -17.65 20.29 4.65
N ASP A 369 -17.33 21.23 3.75
CA ASP A 369 -16.76 20.94 2.43
C ASP A 369 -15.37 20.28 2.48
N LEU A 370 -14.67 20.42 3.60
CA LEU A 370 -13.37 19.79 3.83
C LEU A 370 -13.46 18.38 4.46
N LEU A 371 -14.63 17.96 4.97
CA LEU A 371 -14.79 16.65 5.64
C LEU A 371 -14.56 15.46 4.69
N GLY A 372 -14.80 15.62 3.40
CA GLY A 372 -14.57 14.59 2.39
C GLY A 372 -13.09 14.32 2.05
N ASN A 373 -12.16 15.04 2.68
CA ASN A 373 -10.73 14.96 2.44
C ASN A 373 -10.04 13.97 3.40
N ARG A 374 -8.73 13.81 3.21
CA ARG A 374 -7.85 13.05 4.10
C ARG A 374 -7.48 13.92 5.29
N LEU A 375 -7.93 13.56 6.48
CA LEU A 375 -7.70 14.28 7.72
C LEU A 375 -6.56 13.60 8.50
N LEU A 376 -5.63 14.39 9.05
CA LEU A 376 -4.48 13.87 9.81
C LEU A 376 -4.44 14.44 11.23
N ILE A 377 -4.25 13.58 12.20
CA ILE A 377 -3.84 13.93 13.56
C ILE A 377 -2.37 13.58 13.72
N ALA A 378 -1.51 14.55 13.42
CA ALA A 378 -0.06 14.48 13.53
C ALA A 378 0.47 15.92 13.78
N PRO A 379 0.20 16.52 14.96
CA PRO A 379 0.43 17.94 15.19
C PRO A 379 1.89 18.37 15.15
N SER A 380 2.83 17.41 15.29
CA SER A 380 4.27 17.67 15.14
C SER A 380 5.05 16.38 14.90
N LEU A 381 6.31 16.49 14.44
CA LEU A 381 7.23 15.33 14.34
C LEU A 381 7.49 14.68 15.70
N ASP A 382 7.62 15.47 16.76
CA ASP A 382 7.82 14.93 18.12
C ASP A 382 6.61 14.14 18.62
N TYR A 383 5.41 14.54 18.22
CA TYR A 383 4.20 13.77 18.53
C TYR A 383 4.25 12.38 17.87
N VAL A 384 4.59 12.32 16.59
CA VAL A 384 4.70 11.06 15.83
C VAL A 384 5.84 10.19 16.38
N GLU A 385 6.99 10.79 16.72
CA GLU A 385 8.12 10.07 17.31
C GLU A 385 7.78 9.49 18.69
N ARG A 386 7.09 10.25 19.54
CA ARG A 386 6.62 9.75 20.85
C ARG A 386 5.65 8.59 20.70
N ALA A 387 4.71 8.68 19.73
CA ALA A 387 3.80 7.56 19.44
C ALA A 387 4.58 6.31 19.00
N PHE A 388 5.64 6.46 18.19
CA PHE A 388 6.50 5.38 17.77
C PHE A 388 7.30 4.76 18.94
N ASN A 389 7.77 5.56 19.88
CA ASN A 389 8.64 5.07 20.96
C ASN A 389 7.95 3.99 21.80
N HIS A 390 6.65 4.07 22.07
CA HIS A 390 5.90 3.04 22.78
C HIS A 390 5.96 1.69 22.06
N SER A 391 5.87 1.70 20.74
CA SER A 391 5.88 0.46 19.94
C SER A 391 7.19 -0.34 20.04
N LYS A 392 8.31 0.33 20.34
CA LYS A 392 9.63 -0.31 20.56
C LYS A 392 9.61 -1.25 21.78
N TYR A 393 8.72 -0.99 22.71
CA TYR A 393 8.55 -1.79 23.94
C TYR A 393 7.33 -2.73 23.87
N GLY A 394 6.71 -2.85 22.69
CA GLY A 394 5.50 -3.64 22.51
C GLY A 394 4.27 -2.99 23.16
N GLU A 395 4.22 -1.68 23.23
CA GLU A 395 3.13 -0.90 23.82
C GLU A 395 2.53 0.02 22.76
N PHE A 396 1.28 0.41 22.88
CA PHE A 396 0.67 1.47 22.08
C PHE A 396 0.72 2.81 22.81
N SER A 397 0.69 3.89 22.07
CA SER A 397 0.70 5.25 22.63
C SER A 397 -0.70 5.66 23.12
N ALA A 398 -0.75 6.40 24.23
CA ALA A 398 -1.95 7.11 24.67
C ALA A 398 -2.30 8.31 23.75
N ALA A 399 -1.42 8.66 22.81
CA ALA A 399 -1.60 9.73 21.83
C ALA A 399 -1.16 9.24 20.44
N PRO A 400 -1.92 8.33 19.80
CA PRO A 400 -1.57 7.76 18.51
C PRO A 400 -1.66 8.80 17.38
N ALA A 401 -0.82 8.64 16.35
CA ALA A 401 -0.96 9.39 15.11
C ALA A 401 -2.00 8.71 14.21
N ILE A 402 -2.89 9.50 13.60
CA ILE A 402 -4.11 8.97 12.96
C ILE A 402 -4.32 9.63 11.60
N GLU A 403 -4.58 8.79 10.59
CA GLU A 403 -5.13 9.20 9.29
C GLU A 403 -6.62 8.85 9.24
N ILE A 404 -7.48 9.81 8.92
CA ILE A 404 -8.93 9.67 8.97
C ILE A 404 -9.52 9.96 7.59
N THR A 405 -10.54 9.20 7.21
CA THR A 405 -11.41 9.47 6.07
C THR A 405 -12.87 9.32 6.49
N LEU A 406 -13.75 10.11 5.86
CA LEU A 406 -15.21 10.03 6.00
C LEU A 406 -15.81 9.71 4.62
N PRO A 407 -15.67 8.44 4.15
CA PRO A 407 -15.99 8.10 2.77
C PRO A 407 -17.45 8.37 2.37
N THR A 408 -18.37 8.38 3.33
CA THR A 408 -19.79 8.66 3.10
C THR A 408 -20.11 10.12 2.79
N VAL A 409 -19.19 11.05 3.01
CA VAL A 409 -19.34 12.45 2.55
C VAL A 409 -19.38 12.49 1.02
N ASN A 410 -18.55 11.70 0.37
CA ASN A 410 -18.43 11.66 -1.09
C ASN A 410 -19.20 10.49 -1.73
N ASP A 411 -19.58 9.47 -0.95
CA ASP A 411 -20.28 8.26 -1.41
C ASP A 411 -21.29 7.78 -0.36
N ALA A 412 -22.47 8.37 -0.39
CA ALA A 412 -23.54 8.09 0.59
C ALA A 412 -24.02 6.63 0.56
N ALA A 413 -23.75 5.87 -0.53
CA ALA A 413 -24.16 4.45 -0.64
C ALA A 413 -23.41 3.51 0.32
N LEU A 414 -22.40 4.00 1.02
CA LEU A 414 -21.62 3.22 1.98
C LEU A 414 -22.27 3.12 3.37
N ALA A 415 -23.36 3.86 3.65
CA ALA A 415 -24.10 3.80 4.91
C ALA A 415 -25.61 3.97 4.69
N PRO A 416 -26.45 3.63 5.67
CA PRO A 416 -27.87 3.96 5.64
C PRO A 416 -28.10 5.48 5.55
N ALA A 417 -29.24 5.90 5.01
CA ALA A 417 -29.58 7.33 4.85
C ALA A 417 -29.43 8.11 6.16
N GLY A 418 -28.72 9.25 6.09
CA GLY A 418 -28.43 10.12 7.24
C GLY A 418 -27.41 9.54 8.23
N ARG A 419 -26.77 8.42 7.90
CA ARG A 419 -25.71 7.80 8.69
C ARG A 419 -24.36 7.91 7.97
N HIS A 420 -23.27 7.78 8.71
CA HIS A 420 -21.93 7.99 8.19
C HIS A 420 -20.94 6.93 8.63
N VAL A 421 -19.85 6.80 7.86
CA VAL A 421 -18.71 5.96 8.20
C VAL A 421 -17.48 6.84 8.38
N LEU A 422 -16.74 6.60 9.46
CA LEU A 422 -15.39 7.09 9.66
C LEU A 422 -14.44 5.89 9.60
N SER A 423 -13.40 6.00 8.80
CA SER A 423 -12.34 4.99 8.71
C SER A 423 -11.00 5.62 9.02
N ALA A 424 -10.25 5.00 9.93
CA ALA A 424 -8.94 5.51 10.34
C ALA A 424 -7.84 4.46 10.20
N VAL A 425 -6.65 4.91 9.79
CA VAL A 425 -5.38 4.20 10.01
C VAL A 425 -4.74 4.77 11.25
N VAL A 426 -4.43 3.90 12.19
CA VAL A 426 -3.87 4.27 13.49
C VAL A 426 -2.43 3.78 13.60
N GLN A 427 -1.51 4.68 13.82
CA GLN A 427 -0.10 4.39 13.93
C GLN A 427 0.39 4.89 15.31
N TYR A 428 0.99 4.09 16.17
CA TYR A 428 1.52 2.75 15.97
C TYR A 428 0.77 1.71 16.79
N ALA A 429 0.51 0.56 16.18
CA ALA A 429 -0.13 -0.59 16.80
C ALA A 429 0.76 -1.84 16.61
N PRO A 430 1.58 -2.24 17.58
CA PRO A 430 2.54 -3.33 17.40
C PRO A 430 1.85 -4.68 17.22
N TYR A 431 2.35 -5.49 16.26
CA TYR A 431 1.87 -6.87 16.08
C TYR A 431 1.97 -7.67 17.38
N ASN A 432 3.15 -7.64 18.03
CA ASN A 432 3.39 -8.26 19.32
C ASN A 432 3.17 -7.23 20.44
N LEU A 433 1.94 -7.09 20.88
CA LEU A 433 1.63 -6.28 22.05
C LEU A 433 2.05 -7.01 23.34
N LYS A 434 2.71 -6.32 24.25
CA LYS A 434 3.32 -6.89 25.49
C LYS A 434 2.36 -7.73 26.32
N ASN A 435 1.12 -7.28 26.45
CA ASN A 435 0.08 -7.99 27.21
C ASN A 435 -0.97 -8.66 26.30
N GLY A 436 -0.68 -8.78 25.00
CA GLY A 436 -1.60 -9.34 24.02
C GLY A 436 -2.73 -8.39 23.61
N TRP A 437 -3.35 -8.66 22.47
CA TRP A 437 -4.42 -7.83 21.93
C TRP A 437 -5.82 -8.18 22.48
N GLU A 438 -6.01 -9.38 23.00
CA GLU A 438 -7.33 -9.88 23.41
C GLU A 438 -7.97 -8.99 24.49
N GLY A 439 -7.22 -8.65 25.53
CA GLY A 439 -7.70 -7.79 26.62
C GLY A 439 -7.58 -6.28 26.35
N GLN A 440 -6.69 -5.87 25.43
CA GLN A 440 -6.34 -4.45 25.23
C GLN A 440 -6.96 -3.81 23.96
N ARG A 441 -7.64 -4.62 23.14
CA ARG A 441 -8.24 -4.12 21.88
C ARG A 441 -9.25 -3.00 22.12
N ARG A 442 -10.14 -3.16 23.10
CA ARG A 442 -11.14 -2.17 23.45
C ARG A 442 -10.51 -0.90 24.02
N GLU A 443 -9.54 -1.06 24.93
CA GLU A 443 -8.79 0.06 25.49
C GLU A 443 -8.12 0.90 24.39
N PHE A 444 -7.45 0.24 23.43
CA PHE A 444 -6.82 0.96 22.33
C PHE A 444 -7.84 1.65 21.41
N ALA A 445 -8.97 1.03 21.12
CA ALA A 445 -10.04 1.66 20.36
C ALA A 445 -10.59 2.90 21.08
N ASP A 446 -10.78 2.81 22.40
CA ASP A 446 -11.21 3.93 23.24
C ASP A 446 -10.20 5.09 23.24
N ILE A 447 -8.89 4.79 23.36
CA ILE A 447 -7.81 5.79 23.25
C ILE A 447 -7.83 6.50 21.89
N VAL A 448 -8.05 5.77 20.81
CA VAL A 448 -8.13 6.35 19.46
C VAL A 448 -9.34 7.27 19.34
N VAL A 449 -10.51 6.84 19.84
CA VAL A 449 -11.73 7.67 19.85
C VAL A 449 -11.55 8.91 20.74
N ASP A 450 -10.94 8.79 21.93
CA ASP A 450 -10.65 9.92 22.82
C ASP A 450 -9.63 10.89 22.19
N THR A 451 -8.67 10.37 21.42
CA THR A 451 -7.76 11.22 20.68
C THR A 451 -8.50 12.02 19.62
N MET A 452 -9.41 11.39 18.86
CA MET A 452 -10.22 12.08 17.84
C MET A 452 -11.23 13.06 18.47
N GLU A 453 -11.82 12.73 19.65
CA GLU A 453 -12.76 13.58 20.39
C GLU A 453 -12.16 14.96 20.71
N ARG A 454 -10.85 15.04 20.94
CA ARG A 454 -10.16 16.33 21.16
C ARG A 454 -10.17 17.25 19.94
N TYR A 455 -10.28 16.67 18.74
CA TYR A 455 -10.34 17.41 17.48
C TYR A 455 -11.77 17.55 16.94
N ALA A 456 -12.67 16.67 17.37
CA ALA A 456 -14.08 16.65 16.98
C ALA A 456 -14.97 16.43 18.21
N PRO A 457 -15.22 17.47 19.01
CA PRO A 457 -16.04 17.37 20.23
C PRO A 457 -17.43 16.81 19.95
N GLY A 458 -17.81 15.77 20.68
CA GLY A 458 -19.09 15.06 20.51
C GLY A 458 -19.02 13.86 19.55
N LEU A 459 -17.88 13.54 18.97
CA LEU A 459 -17.68 12.35 18.13
C LEU A 459 -18.08 11.07 18.87
N ARG A 460 -17.62 10.88 20.11
CA ARG A 460 -17.92 9.68 20.91
C ARG A 460 -19.42 9.43 21.05
N LYS A 461 -20.22 10.49 21.17
CA LYS A 461 -21.69 10.40 21.30
C LYS A 461 -22.37 10.01 19.98
N SER A 462 -21.70 10.21 18.85
CA SER A 462 -22.23 9.84 17.53
C SER A 462 -21.91 8.40 17.12
N VAL A 463 -21.06 7.69 17.87
CA VAL A 463 -20.63 6.32 17.52
C VAL A 463 -21.75 5.32 17.82
N ILE A 464 -22.20 4.62 16.76
CA ILE A 464 -23.18 3.52 16.82
C ILE A 464 -22.47 2.17 16.98
N ALA A 465 -21.39 1.96 16.22
CA ALA A 465 -20.60 0.72 16.25
C ALA A 465 -19.12 1.01 15.98
N THR A 466 -18.28 0.17 16.55
CA THR A 466 -16.81 0.27 16.45
C THR A 466 -16.23 -1.08 16.04
N GLN A 467 -15.33 -1.07 15.05
CA GLN A 467 -14.49 -2.20 14.72
C GLN A 467 -13.03 -1.76 14.69
N LEU A 468 -12.18 -2.41 15.48
CA LEU A 468 -10.72 -2.26 15.43
C LEU A 468 -10.11 -3.53 14.88
N LEU A 469 -9.29 -3.39 13.84
CA LEU A 469 -8.44 -4.44 13.28
C LEU A 469 -6.99 -4.12 13.62
N ALA A 470 -6.44 -4.81 14.60
CA ALA A 470 -5.01 -4.77 14.94
C ALA A 470 -4.20 -5.63 13.95
N PRO A 471 -2.86 -5.52 13.89
CA PRO A 471 -2.07 -6.31 12.94
C PRO A 471 -2.32 -7.83 12.98
N PRO A 472 -2.53 -8.51 14.13
CA PRO A 472 -2.93 -9.92 14.14
C PRO A 472 -4.30 -10.18 13.50
N ASP A 473 -5.22 -9.21 13.55
CA ASP A 473 -6.52 -9.32 12.88
C ASP A 473 -6.36 -9.17 11.36
N LEU A 474 -5.49 -8.26 10.91
CA LEU A 474 -5.15 -8.10 9.49
C LEU A 474 -4.51 -9.39 8.94
N GLU A 475 -3.64 -10.06 9.71
CA GLU A 475 -3.10 -11.36 9.34
C GLU A 475 -4.19 -12.41 9.19
N ARG A 476 -5.06 -12.53 10.19
CA ARG A 476 -6.14 -13.52 10.20
C ARG A 476 -7.14 -13.29 9.07
N GLU A 477 -7.58 -12.05 8.87
CA GLU A 477 -8.66 -11.72 7.92
C GLU A 477 -8.21 -11.65 6.47
N PHE A 478 -6.99 -11.14 6.22
CA PHE A 478 -6.45 -10.96 4.87
C PHE A 478 -5.35 -11.94 4.52
N ARG A 479 -4.99 -12.86 5.44
CA ARG A 479 -3.95 -13.88 5.26
C ARG A 479 -2.59 -13.29 4.89
N ILE A 480 -2.25 -12.15 5.48
CA ILE A 480 -0.99 -11.43 5.27
C ILE A 480 -0.08 -11.68 6.47
N THR A 481 1.01 -12.42 6.27
CA THR A 481 1.92 -12.80 7.36
C THR A 481 2.37 -11.60 8.19
N GLY A 482 2.13 -11.67 9.50
CA GLY A 482 2.44 -10.61 10.46
C GLY A 482 1.56 -9.37 10.36
N GLY A 483 0.49 -9.39 9.56
CA GLY A 483 -0.42 -8.26 9.38
C GLY A 483 0.21 -7.04 8.68
N HIS A 484 1.33 -7.23 7.97
CA HIS A 484 2.02 -6.14 7.28
C HIS A 484 1.50 -5.98 5.85
N TRP A 485 0.71 -4.94 5.59
CA TRP A 485 0.01 -4.74 4.32
C TRP A 485 0.90 -4.58 3.06
N HIS A 486 2.20 -4.32 3.24
CA HIS A 486 3.18 -4.37 2.16
C HIS A 486 3.80 -5.76 1.95
N HIS A 487 3.35 -6.78 2.68
CA HIS A 487 3.87 -8.16 2.72
C HIS A 487 5.34 -8.28 3.17
N ALA A 488 6.00 -7.21 3.48
CA ALA A 488 7.28 -7.06 4.19
C ALA A 488 7.58 -5.56 4.36
N GLU A 489 8.45 -5.23 5.30
CA GLU A 489 8.90 -3.88 5.60
C GLU A 489 9.44 -3.17 4.34
N LEU A 490 9.18 -1.86 4.22
CA LEU A 490 9.80 -1.00 3.22
C LEU A 490 11.08 -0.40 3.81
N ALA A 491 12.20 -1.09 3.63
CA ALA A 491 13.51 -0.69 4.12
C ALA A 491 14.58 -0.99 3.06
N PHE A 492 15.73 -0.33 3.11
CA PHE A 492 16.79 -0.46 2.10
C PHE A 492 17.22 -1.88 1.82
N ASP A 493 17.30 -2.72 2.84
CA ASP A 493 17.66 -4.13 2.75
C ASP A 493 16.50 -5.05 2.30
N GLN A 494 15.30 -4.50 2.14
CA GLN A 494 14.10 -5.18 1.65
C GLN A 494 13.42 -4.39 0.52
N PHE A 495 14.20 -3.73 -0.30
CA PHE A 495 13.70 -2.89 -1.40
C PHE A 495 14.45 -3.16 -2.71
N PHE A 496 13.84 -2.85 -3.83
CA PHE A 496 14.39 -2.94 -5.20
C PHE A 496 14.97 -4.34 -5.48
N MET A 497 16.28 -4.46 -5.73
CA MET A 497 16.98 -5.72 -6.01
C MET A 497 17.00 -6.70 -4.83
N MET A 498 16.69 -6.22 -3.63
CA MET A 498 16.62 -7.03 -2.42
C MET A 498 15.20 -7.52 -2.09
N ARG A 499 14.17 -7.09 -2.86
CA ARG A 499 12.77 -7.40 -2.55
C ARG A 499 12.20 -8.49 -3.45
N PRO A 500 11.61 -9.59 -2.92
CA PRO A 500 11.52 -9.95 -1.48
C PRO A 500 12.86 -10.33 -0.88
N VAL A 501 13.67 -11.08 -1.61
CA VAL A 501 15.05 -11.50 -1.27
C VAL A 501 15.90 -11.63 -2.52
N PRO A 502 17.22 -11.50 -2.44
CA PRO A 502 18.11 -11.81 -3.54
C PRO A 502 17.86 -13.23 -4.08
N GLY A 503 17.70 -13.36 -5.39
CA GLY A 503 17.32 -14.60 -6.07
C GLY A 503 15.84 -14.70 -6.44
N ALA A 504 14.97 -13.81 -5.93
CA ALA A 504 13.55 -13.73 -6.32
C ALA A 504 13.09 -12.31 -6.67
N ALA A 505 14.01 -11.35 -6.79
CA ALA A 505 13.69 -9.94 -7.03
C ALA A 505 13.11 -9.68 -8.45
N GLN A 506 13.34 -10.58 -9.40
CA GLN A 506 12.82 -10.49 -10.77
C GLN A 506 11.55 -11.31 -10.98
N TYR A 507 10.77 -11.52 -9.91
CA TYR A 507 9.52 -12.28 -9.88
C TYR A 507 9.69 -13.80 -10.05
N GLN A 508 10.67 -14.29 -10.80
CA GLN A 508 11.02 -15.71 -10.87
C GLN A 508 11.67 -16.18 -9.57
N THR A 509 11.37 -17.39 -9.15
CA THR A 509 11.91 -18.01 -7.93
C THR A 509 13.02 -19.03 -8.27
N PRO A 510 13.75 -19.56 -7.27
CA PRO A 510 14.70 -20.66 -7.48
C PRO A 510 14.04 -21.96 -7.97
N VAL A 511 12.74 -22.14 -7.81
CA VAL A 511 11.99 -23.29 -8.32
C VAL A 511 11.43 -22.96 -9.70
N ASP A 512 11.81 -23.71 -10.71
CA ASP A 512 11.35 -23.51 -12.08
C ASP A 512 9.81 -23.54 -12.15
N GLY A 513 9.25 -22.67 -13.00
CA GLY A 513 7.80 -22.57 -13.18
C GLY A 513 7.05 -21.91 -12.01
N LEU A 514 7.75 -21.46 -10.95
CA LEU A 514 7.15 -20.70 -9.85
C LEU A 514 7.56 -19.23 -9.93
N TYR A 515 6.56 -18.35 -9.91
CA TYR A 515 6.72 -16.89 -9.91
C TYR A 515 5.99 -16.25 -8.75
N LEU A 516 6.38 -15.02 -8.41
CA LEU A 516 5.72 -14.18 -7.43
C LEU A 516 5.13 -12.95 -8.12
N CYS A 517 3.96 -12.47 -7.68
CA CYS A 517 3.37 -11.23 -8.19
C CYS A 517 2.76 -10.33 -7.10
N GLY A 518 2.87 -10.72 -5.83
CA GLY A 518 2.24 -10.04 -4.71
C GLY A 518 2.96 -8.76 -4.27
N ALA A 519 2.39 -8.06 -3.28
CA ALA A 519 2.95 -6.84 -2.69
C ALA A 519 4.32 -7.06 -2.00
N GLY A 520 4.68 -8.31 -1.70
CA GLY A 520 6.01 -8.69 -1.22
C GLY A 520 7.11 -8.54 -2.27
N CYS A 521 6.77 -8.49 -3.57
CA CYS A 521 7.72 -8.25 -4.65
C CYS A 521 7.99 -6.76 -4.84
N HIS A 522 9.00 -6.45 -5.65
CA HIS A 522 9.21 -5.10 -6.16
C HIS A 522 7.96 -4.61 -6.95
N PRO A 523 7.53 -3.34 -6.85
CA PRO A 523 8.11 -2.29 -6.01
C PRO A 523 7.62 -2.31 -4.55
N GLY A 524 6.62 -3.08 -4.20
CA GLY A 524 6.02 -3.14 -2.88
C GLY A 524 4.50 -3.02 -2.91
N GLY A 525 3.89 -2.71 -1.77
CA GLY A 525 2.46 -2.50 -1.63
C GLY A 525 2.01 -1.08 -2.02
N GLY A 526 0.70 -0.80 -1.84
CA GLY A 526 0.07 0.50 -2.14
C GLY A 526 -1.00 0.45 -3.22
N VAL A 527 -1.53 -0.73 -3.52
CA VAL A 527 -2.54 -0.98 -4.58
C VAL A 527 -2.06 -0.49 -5.94
N MET A 528 -0.79 -0.76 -6.26
CA MET A 528 -0.15 -0.26 -7.49
C MET A 528 -0.48 -1.11 -8.73
N GLY A 529 -0.61 -2.44 -8.60
CA GLY A 529 -0.73 -3.39 -9.71
C GLY A 529 0.58 -3.67 -10.48
N ILE A 530 1.66 -2.92 -10.19
CA ILE A 530 2.93 -2.99 -10.93
C ILE A 530 3.58 -4.37 -10.81
N ALA A 531 3.59 -4.95 -9.60
CA ALA A 531 4.16 -6.28 -9.38
C ALA A 531 3.44 -7.34 -10.22
N GLY A 532 2.11 -7.28 -10.30
CA GLY A 532 1.31 -8.17 -11.14
C GLY A 532 1.62 -8.04 -12.62
N ARG A 533 1.68 -6.80 -13.13
CA ARG A 533 2.02 -6.51 -14.53
C ARG A 533 3.42 -7.02 -14.89
N ASN A 534 4.40 -6.73 -14.04
CA ASN A 534 5.79 -7.11 -14.30
C ASN A 534 6.00 -8.62 -14.24
N ALA A 535 5.34 -9.32 -13.29
CA ALA A 535 5.34 -10.79 -13.23
C ALA A 535 4.74 -11.41 -14.50
N ALA A 536 3.60 -10.89 -14.97
CA ALA A 536 3.00 -11.35 -16.22
C ALA A 536 3.94 -11.18 -17.41
N ARG A 537 4.61 -10.02 -17.53
CA ARG A 537 5.62 -9.78 -18.59
C ARG A 537 6.78 -10.76 -18.54
N GLN A 538 7.28 -11.09 -17.34
CA GLN A 538 8.33 -12.09 -17.17
C GLN A 538 7.87 -13.48 -17.63
N VAL A 539 6.67 -13.91 -17.28
CA VAL A 539 6.08 -15.19 -17.71
C VAL A 539 5.87 -15.24 -19.23
N LEU A 540 5.48 -14.12 -19.84
CA LEU A 540 5.28 -14.01 -21.29
C LEU A 540 6.59 -13.85 -22.08
N GLY A 541 7.75 -13.72 -21.42
CA GLY A 541 9.04 -13.46 -22.07
C GLY A 541 9.12 -12.09 -22.75
N GLN A 542 8.27 -11.14 -22.34
CA GLN A 542 8.27 -9.76 -22.86
C GLN A 542 9.32 -8.94 -22.12
N ALA A 543 10.16 -8.20 -22.87
CA ALA A 543 11.10 -7.26 -22.28
C ALA A 543 10.34 -6.20 -21.46
N ALA A 544 10.90 -5.85 -20.28
CA ALA A 544 10.34 -4.87 -19.37
C ALA A 544 10.50 -3.43 -19.92
#